data_c4b728c8d3d7a921604bd91315b1c5cc
#
_entry.id   c4b728c8d3d7a921604bd91315b1c5cc
#
_cell.length_a   1.000
_cell.length_b   1.000
_cell.length_c   1.000
_cell.angle_alpha   90.00
_cell.angle_beta   90.00
_cell.angle_gamma   90.00
#
_symmetry.space_group_name_H-M   'P 1'
#
loop_
_entity.id
_entity.type
_entity.pdbx_description
1 polymer ?
#
loop_
_entity_poly.entity_id
_entity_poly.type
_entity_poly.pdbx_seq_one_letter_code
_entity_poly.pdbx_strand_id
1 'polypeptide(L)'
;ALTYLLTRNVTKALSILMVDFSCALKLSMPISVLSAIREANLYNITVKGGKYLEAVAEADTIVFDKTGTLTKATPTVVDVVPFDGRTPDELLRIAACLEEHFPHSMAKAVVNAAKEKNLDHEEMHSKVEYVVAHGISTTIDDKNVIIGSFHFVFEDEKCTIPEGKQELFDSLPEEYSHLYLAIENQLAGVICIEDPLREEAKTVVAELKKTGFGKIVMMTGDSDRTASAIAKRVGVDEYYSEVLPEDKAAFVEKEKAAGRKVIMIGDGINDSPALSAADVGIAISNGAEIAREIADITVGADDLGQIV
;
A
#
# COMPACT_ATOMS: atom_id res chain seq x y z
N ALA A 1 -27.97 -9.44 49.78
CA ALA A 1 -28.65 -10.31 50.75
C ALA A 1 -28.23 -9.94 52.17
N LEU A 2 -26.92 -9.97 52.54
CA LEU A 2 -26.42 -9.69 53.87
C LEU A 2 -26.83 -8.29 54.41
N THR A 3 -26.70 -7.27 53.56
CA THR A 3 -27.07 -5.89 53.85
C THR A 3 -28.55 -5.73 54.15
N TYR A 4 -29.43 -6.46 53.47
CA TYR A 4 -30.85 -6.46 53.73
C TYR A 4 -31.18 -7.15 55.06
N LEU A 5 -30.53 -8.26 55.37
CA LEU A 5 -30.69 -8.98 56.62
C LEU A 5 -30.28 -8.10 57.80
N LEU A 6 -29.23 -7.34 57.71
CA LEU A 6 -28.70 -6.47 58.75
C LEU A 6 -29.51 -5.15 58.91
N THR A 7 -29.89 -4.51 57.81
CA THR A 7 -30.47 -3.18 57.83
C THR A 7 -31.98 -3.18 57.69
N ARG A 8 -32.59 -4.29 57.24
CA ARG A 8 -34.01 -4.41 56.87
C ARG A 8 -34.49 -3.30 55.90
N ASN A 9 -33.57 -2.68 55.18
CA ASN A 9 -33.84 -1.56 54.30
C ASN A 9 -33.50 -1.96 52.83
N VAL A 10 -34.54 -2.04 52.03
CA VAL A 10 -34.46 -2.42 50.57
C VAL A 10 -33.60 -1.41 49.81
N THR A 11 -33.77 -0.11 50.08
CA THR A 11 -33.06 0.95 49.40
C THR A 11 -31.55 0.87 49.65
N LYS A 12 -31.14 0.63 50.88
CA LYS A 12 -29.73 0.43 51.24
C LYS A 12 -29.13 -0.83 50.58
N ALA A 13 -29.90 -1.92 50.55
CA ALA A 13 -29.46 -3.15 49.89
C ALA A 13 -29.33 -2.99 48.37
N LEU A 14 -30.25 -2.28 47.75
CA LEU A 14 -30.21 -1.94 46.33
C LEU A 14 -29.06 -0.95 46.01
N SER A 15 -28.85 0.06 46.87
CA SER A 15 -27.74 1.01 46.69
C SER A 15 -26.37 0.30 46.72
N ILE A 16 -26.15 -0.65 47.63
CA ILE A 16 -24.91 -1.45 47.64
C ILE A 16 -24.81 -2.34 46.42
N LEU A 17 -25.90 -2.94 45.96
CA LEU A 17 -25.95 -3.70 44.70
C LEU A 17 -25.66 -2.85 43.50
N MET A 18 -26.09 -1.57 43.48
CA MET A 18 -25.85 -0.63 42.37
C MET A 18 -24.47 0.06 42.41
N VAL A 19 -23.89 0.23 43.59
CA VAL A 19 -22.50 0.75 43.81
C VAL A 19 -21.47 -0.32 43.52
N ASP A 20 -21.93 -1.56 43.33
CA ASP A 20 -21.04 -2.66 43.03
C ASP A 20 -20.21 -2.43 41.74
N PHE A 21 -19.07 -3.08 41.70
CA PHE A 21 -18.04 -3.20 40.67
C PHE A 21 -18.52 -2.92 39.20
N SER A 22 -19.77 -3.20 38.95
CA SER A 22 -20.37 -3.03 37.62
C SER A 22 -20.55 -1.56 37.21
N CYS A 23 -20.73 -0.62 38.12
CA CYS A 23 -20.82 0.81 37.78
C CYS A 23 -19.48 1.40 37.37
N ALA A 24 -18.39 1.06 38.08
CA ALA A 24 -17.05 1.48 37.76
C ALA A 24 -16.64 0.95 36.35
N LEU A 25 -16.85 -0.33 36.09
CA LEU A 25 -16.53 -0.95 34.80
C LEU A 25 -17.44 -0.44 33.66
N LYS A 26 -18.74 -0.33 33.89
CA LYS A 26 -19.70 0.09 32.87
C LYS A 26 -19.60 1.57 32.48
N LEU A 27 -19.08 2.42 33.35
CA LEU A 27 -18.92 3.86 33.12
C LEU A 27 -17.47 4.22 32.76
N SER A 28 -16.49 3.67 33.48
CA SER A 28 -15.09 4.06 33.29
C SER A 28 -14.53 3.56 31.96
N MET A 29 -14.82 2.32 31.54
CA MET A 29 -14.34 1.80 30.26
C MET A 29 -14.83 2.61 29.06
N PRO A 30 -16.15 2.86 28.87
CA PRO A 30 -16.64 3.69 27.77
C PRO A 30 -16.06 5.11 27.78
N ILE A 31 -15.90 5.71 28.98
CA ILE A 31 -15.32 7.06 29.11
C ILE A 31 -13.84 7.05 28.70
N SER A 32 -13.06 6.03 29.11
CA SER A 32 -11.68 5.89 28.71
C SER A 32 -11.52 5.72 27.20
N VAL A 33 -12.36 4.89 26.59
CA VAL A 33 -12.39 4.68 25.14
C VAL A 33 -12.74 5.97 24.41
N LEU A 34 -13.77 6.69 24.85
CA LEU A 34 -14.15 7.98 24.25
C LEU A 34 -13.04 9.01 24.40
N SER A 35 -12.35 9.04 25.54
CA SER A 35 -11.19 9.92 25.76
C SER A 35 -10.04 9.57 24.80
N ALA A 36 -9.73 8.30 24.64
CA ALA A 36 -8.69 7.84 23.72
C ALA A 36 -9.04 8.18 22.24
N ILE A 37 -10.28 7.96 21.81
CA ILE A 37 -10.74 8.35 20.47
C ILE A 37 -10.63 9.87 20.27
N ARG A 38 -11.01 10.67 21.28
CA ARG A 38 -10.87 12.12 21.23
C ARG A 38 -9.41 12.55 21.14
N GLU A 39 -8.55 11.93 21.90
CA GLU A 39 -7.10 12.20 21.87
C GLU A 39 -6.51 11.84 20.50
N ALA A 40 -6.84 10.68 19.95
CA ALA A 40 -6.44 10.27 18.60
C ALA A 40 -6.84 11.32 17.55
N ASN A 41 -8.04 11.88 17.63
CA ASN A 41 -8.49 12.93 16.72
C ASN A 41 -7.64 14.22 16.78
N LEU A 42 -6.99 14.53 17.89
CA LEU A 42 -6.06 15.66 17.98
C LEU A 42 -4.81 15.48 17.12
N TYR A 43 -4.47 14.24 16.82
CA TYR A 43 -3.38 13.84 15.94
C TYR A 43 -3.84 13.48 14.52
N ASN A 44 -5.04 13.92 14.11
CA ASN A 44 -5.64 13.55 12.82
C ASN A 44 -5.83 12.04 12.61
N ILE A 45 -6.02 11.29 13.70
CA ILE A 45 -6.32 9.87 13.66
C ILE A 45 -7.80 9.69 13.97
N THR A 46 -8.55 9.12 13.02
CA THR A 46 -9.96 8.81 13.20
C THR A 46 -10.13 7.33 13.45
N VAL A 47 -10.71 6.96 14.60
CA VAL A 47 -10.98 5.58 15.01
C VAL A 47 -12.48 5.33 14.97
N LYS A 48 -12.94 4.32 14.23
CA LYS A 48 -14.38 4.01 14.06
C LYS A 48 -15.04 3.41 15.29
N GLY A 49 -14.25 2.87 16.22
CA GLY A 49 -14.80 2.30 17.45
C GLY A 49 -13.75 1.76 18.40
N GLY A 50 -14.09 1.67 19.70
CA GLY A 50 -13.17 1.25 20.74
C GLY A 50 -12.61 -0.16 20.57
N LYS A 51 -13.36 -1.07 19.93
CA LYS A 51 -12.89 -2.43 19.64
C LYS A 51 -11.61 -2.45 18.80
N TYR A 52 -11.41 -1.43 17.95
CA TYR A 52 -10.21 -1.34 17.11
C TYR A 52 -8.98 -0.88 17.90
N LEU A 53 -9.17 -0.06 18.93
CA LEU A 53 -8.09 0.28 19.86
C LEU A 53 -7.61 -0.95 20.65
N GLU A 54 -8.54 -1.80 21.09
CA GLU A 54 -8.23 -3.07 21.73
C GLU A 54 -7.50 -4.01 20.77
N ALA A 55 -7.98 -4.13 19.53
CA ALA A 55 -7.36 -4.98 18.52
C ALA A 55 -5.94 -4.50 18.15
N VAL A 56 -5.68 -3.19 18.08
CA VAL A 56 -4.32 -2.65 17.90
C VAL A 56 -3.40 -3.06 19.04
N ALA A 57 -3.90 -3.00 20.29
CA ALA A 57 -3.11 -3.38 21.47
C ALA A 57 -2.79 -4.89 21.52
N GLU A 58 -3.60 -5.73 20.90
CA GLU A 58 -3.41 -7.18 20.81
C GLU A 58 -2.59 -7.62 19.57
N ALA A 59 -2.38 -6.73 18.64
CA ALA A 59 -1.72 -7.06 17.37
C ALA A 59 -0.24 -7.40 17.56
N ASP A 60 0.20 -8.42 16.84
CA ASP A 60 1.58 -8.91 16.84
C ASP A 60 2.26 -8.80 15.47
N THR A 61 1.49 -8.57 14.41
CA THR A 61 1.94 -8.54 13.02
C THR A 61 1.43 -7.29 12.33
N ILE A 62 2.34 -6.55 11.68
CA ILE A 62 2.00 -5.41 10.83
C ILE A 62 2.35 -5.75 9.38
N VAL A 63 1.42 -5.49 8.47
CA VAL A 63 1.61 -5.58 7.03
C VAL A 63 1.48 -4.19 6.43
N PHE A 64 2.54 -3.69 5.82
CA PHE A 64 2.54 -2.43 5.09
C PHE A 64 2.38 -2.67 3.59
N ASP A 65 1.48 -1.93 2.95
CA ASP A 65 1.65 -1.67 1.54
C ASP A 65 2.82 -0.70 1.33
N LYS A 66 3.52 -0.81 0.21
CA LYS A 66 4.60 0.13 -0.12
C LYS A 66 4.04 1.47 -0.60
N THR A 67 3.23 1.42 -1.67
CA THR A 67 2.83 2.60 -2.45
C THR A 67 1.79 3.43 -1.72
N GLY A 68 2.06 4.72 -1.52
CA GLY A 68 1.15 5.60 -0.79
C GLY A 68 1.16 5.44 0.73
N THR A 69 1.86 4.44 1.25
CA THR A 69 1.99 4.15 2.69
C THR A 69 3.43 4.42 3.15
N LEU A 70 4.38 3.59 2.78
CA LEU A 70 5.81 3.82 3.03
C LEU A 70 6.40 4.87 2.09
N THR A 71 5.75 5.13 0.94
CA THR A 71 6.11 6.15 -0.03
C THR A 71 5.12 7.31 -0.02
N LYS A 72 5.49 8.42 -0.69
CA LYS A 72 4.66 9.64 -0.77
C LYS A 72 3.54 9.55 -1.82
N ALA A 73 3.44 8.46 -2.58
CA ALA A 73 2.54 8.28 -3.72
C ALA A 73 2.66 9.43 -4.76
N THR A 74 3.84 9.94 -4.93
CA THR A 74 4.17 10.96 -5.93
C THR A 74 5.23 10.42 -6.89
N PRO A 75 4.92 9.34 -7.64
CA PRO A 75 5.89 8.76 -8.54
C PRO A 75 6.27 9.75 -9.65
N THR A 76 7.56 9.76 -10.01
CA THR A 76 8.12 10.57 -11.08
C THR A 76 9.02 9.71 -11.97
N VAL A 77 9.00 9.96 -13.27
CA VAL A 77 9.94 9.32 -14.20
C VAL A 77 11.29 9.98 -14.01
N VAL A 78 12.30 9.19 -13.64
CA VAL A 78 13.67 9.67 -13.41
C VAL A 78 14.58 9.36 -14.57
N ASP A 79 14.35 8.27 -15.28
CA ASP A 79 15.12 7.89 -16.46
C ASP A 79 14.30 7.04 -17.44
N VAL A 80 14.71 7.05 -18.71
CA VAL A 80 14.17 6.16 -19.75
C VAL A 80 15.35 5.54 -20.48
N VAL A 81 15.54 4.24 -20.30
CA VAL A 81 16.69 3.49 -20.82
C VAL A 81 16.32 2.75 -22.10
N PRO A 82 16.88 3.12 -23.26
CA PRO A 82 16.59 2.48 -24.55
C PRO A 82 17.33 1.15 -24.72
N PHE A 83 16.66 0.17 -25.33
CA PHE A 83 17.22 -1.14 -25.64
C PHE A 83 17.27 -1.43 -27.16
N ASP A 84 16.43 -0.79 -27.96
CA ASP A 84 16.27 -1.08 -29.39
C ASP A 84 16.78 0.02 -30.34
N GLY A 85 17.49 1.02 -29.80
CA GLY A 85 18.05 2.12 -30.61
C GLY A 85 17.13 3.32 -30.79
N ARG A 86 15.89 3.30 -30.25
CA ARG A 86 15.04 4.48 -30.15
C ARG A 86 15.59 5.47 -29.14
N THR A 87 15.14 6.72 -29.25
CA THR A 87 15.48 7.74 -28.26
C THR A 87 14.60 7.61 -27.01
N PRO A 88 15.10 8.06 -25.83
CA PRO A 88 14.30 8.11 -24.61
C PRO A 88 12.95 8.83 -24.79
N ASP A 89 12.93 9.91 -25.55
CA ASP A 89 11.72 10.70 -25.79
C ASP A 89 10.70 9.98 -26.67
N GLU A 90 11.14 9.21 -27.66
CA GLU A 90 10.25 8.35 -28.47
C GLU A 90 9.61 7.26 -27.62
N LEU A 91 10.39 6.60 -26.76
CA LEU A 91 9.88 5.56 -25.85
C LEU A 91 8.91 6.14 -24.80
N LEU A 92 9.24 7.29 -24.24
CA LEU A 92 8.38 7.98 -23.28
C LEU A 92 7.06 8.41 -23.92
N ARG A 93 7.09 8.88 -25.17
CA ARG A 93 5.88 9.24 -25.93
C ARG A 93 4.98 8.03 -26.19
N ILE A 94 5.54 6.89 -26.59
CA ILE A 94 4.79 5.64 -26.79
C ILE A 94 4.17 5.20 -25.45
N ALA A 95 4.96 5.17 -24.39
CA ALA A 95 4.50 4.78 -23.07
C ALA A 95 3.36 5.70 -22.57
N ALA A 96 3.50 7.02 -22.74
CA ALA A 96 2.47 7.97 -22.33
C ALA A 96 1.16 7.80 -23.09
N CYS A 97 1.24 7.52 -24.40
CA CYS A 97 0.07 7.23 -25.24
C CYS A 97 -0.70 6.00 -24.72
N LEU A 98 0.00 4.95 -24.28
CA LEU A 98 -0.61 3.73 -23.75
C LEU A 98 -1.20 3.95 -22.35
N GLU A 99 -0.48 4.67 -21.50
CA GLU A 99 -0.83 4.88 -20.09
C GLU A 99 -1.89 5.98 -19.88
N GLU A 100 -2.17 6.82 -20.87
CA GLU A 100 -3.09 7.98 -20.72
C GLU A 100 -4.49 7.60 -20.25
N HIS A 101 -4.97 6.43 -20.63
CA HIS A 101 -6.31 5.97 -20.29
C HIS A 101 -6.41 5.25 -18.95
N PHE A 102 -5.29 5.12 -18.22
CA PHE A 102 -5.25 4.35 -16.98
C PHE A 102 -5.02 5.24 -15.75
N PRO A 103 -5.92 5.19 -14.75
CA PRO A 103 -5.94 6.14 -13.64
C PRO A 103 -4.99 5.79 -12.48
N HIS A 104 -3.98 4.93 -12.68
CA HIS A 104 -3.04 4.61 -11.59
C HIS A 104 -1.85 5.59 -11.51
N SER A 105 -1.19 5.63 -10.36
CA SER A 105 -0.16 6.64 -10.05
C SER A 105 1.05 6.60 -10.99
N MET A 106 1.52 5.41 -11.37
CA MET A 106 2.65 5.25 -12.30
C MET A 106 2.31 5.72 -13.71
N ALA A 107 1.10 5.41 -14.20
CA ALA A 107 0.60 5.92 -15.48
C ALA A 107 0.61 7.45 -15.51
N LYS A 108 0.09 8.08 -14.45
CA LYS A 108 0.11 9.53 -14.32
C LYS A 108 1.53 10.11 -14.35
N ALA A 109 2.50 9.43 -13.72
CA ALA A 109 3.90 9.84 -13.74
C ALA A 109 4.47 9.86 -15.18
N VAL A 110 4.21 8.80 -15.95
CA VAL A 110 4.65 8.68 -17.35
C VAL A 110 4.01 9.77 -18.22
N VAL A 111 2.70 9.95 -18.12
CA VAL A 111 1.96 10.98 -18.87
C VAL A 111 2.43 12.39 -18.51
N ASN A 112 2.66 12.67 -17.23
CA ASN A 112 3.16 13.97 -16.78
C ASN A 112 4.57 14.23 -17.31
N ALA A 113 5.47 13.25 -17.24
CA ALA A 113 6.83 13.38 -17.77
C ALA A 113 6.86 13.67 -19.28
N ALA A 114 5.96 13.04 -20.05
CA ALA A 114 5.80 13.34 -21.47
C ALA A 114 5.28 14.77 -21.70
N LYS A 115 4.30 15.24 -20.93
CA LYS A 115 3.76 16.60 -21.00
C LYS A 115 4.81 17.67 -20.65
N GLU A 116 5.62 17.45 -19.62
CA GLU A 116 6.69 18.35 -19.22
C GLU A 116 7.76 18.53 -20.34
N LYS A 117 7.98 17.48 -21.11
CA LYS A 117 8.88 17.52 -22.29
C LYS A 117 8.19 18.01 -23.56
N ASN A 118 6.92 18.39 -23.51
CA ASN A 118 6.10 18.77 -24.67
C ASN A 118 6.09 17.69 -25.78
N LEU A 119 6.05 16.42 -25.38
CA LEU A 119 5.92 15.30 -26.29
C LEU A 119 4.44 15.12 -26.62
N ASP A 120 3.99 15.80 -27.68
CA ASP A 120 2.63 15.62 -28.18
C ASP A 120 2.47 14.20 -28.70
N HIS A 121 1.42 13.54 -28.26
CA HIS A 121 1.01 12.24 -28.80
C HIS A 121 -0.41 12.38 -29.37
N GLU A 122 -0.54 12.13 -30.67
CA GLU A 122 -1.83 11.77 -31.25
C GLU A 122 -2.12 10.32 -30.83
N GLU A 123 -3.40 9.95 -30.64
CA GLU A 123 -3.78 8.56 -30.38
C GLU A 123 -3.23 7.66 -31.49
N MET A 124 -2.15 6.90 -31.19
CA MET A 124 -1.44 6.08 -32.17
C MET A 124 -1.91 4.63 -32.18
N HIS A 125 -2.79 4.25 -31.24
CA HIS A 125 -3.26 2.87 -31.08
C HIS A 125 -4.68 2.67 -31.61
N SER A 126 -4.94 1.49 -32.22
CA SER A 126 -6.24 1.15 -32.77
C SER A 126 -7.19 0.52 -31.77
N LYS A 127 -6.70 -0.29 -30.83
CA LYS A 127 -7.45 -0.97 -29.78
C LYS A 127 -6.51 -1.35 -28.66
N VAL A 128 -6.81 -0.92 -27.44
CA VAL A 128 -6.04 -1.27 -26.25
C VAL A 128 -6.69 -2.47 -25.57
N GLU A 129 -5.93 -3.52 -25.34
CA GLU A 129 -6.31 -4.64 -24.49
C GLU A 129 -5.62 -4.47 -23.13
N TYR A 130 -6.43 -4.22 -22.11
CA TYR A 130 -5.94 -4.08 -20.75
C TYR A 130 -6.01 -5.41 -20.02
N VAL A 131 -4.86 -5.87 -19.50
CA VAL A 131 -4.80 -7.00 -18.60
C VAL A 131 -4.75 -6.46 -17.18
N VAL A 132 -5.84 -6.64 -16.44
CA VAL A 132 -6.02 -6.06 -15.09
C VAL A 132 -4.83 -6.36 -14.20
N ALA A 133 -4.27 -5.30 -13.62
CA ALA A 133 -3.14 -5.31 -12.69
C ALA A 133 -1.77 -5.77 -13.25
N HIS A 134 -1.66 -6.14 -14.53
CA HIS A 134 -0.42 -6.66 -15.12
C HIS A 134 0.20 -5.71 -16.14
N GLY A 135 -0.59 -5.16 -17.06
CA GLY A 135 -0.08 -4.29 -18.11
C GLY A 135 -1.07 -4.05 -19.25
N ILE A 136 -0.55 -3.51 -20.32
CA ILE A 136 -1.30 -3.11 -21.51
C ILE A 136 -0.66 -3.80 -22.72
N SER A 137 -1.50 -4.38 -23.58
CA SER A 137 -1.13 -4.88 -24.89
C SER A 137 -1.96 -4.18 -25.96
N THR A 138 -1.32 -3.71 -27.04
CA THR A 138 -1.99 -3.03 -28.16
C THR A 138 -1.20 -3.15 -29.45
N THR A 139 -1.78 -2.65 -30.53
CA THR A 139 -1.12 -2.55 -31.84
C THR A 139 -0.94 -1.08 -32.22
N ILE A 140 0.31 -0.68 -32.49
CA ILE A 140 0.69 0.64 -33.01
C ILE A 140 1.43 0.43 -34.35
N ASP A 141 0.99 1.05 -35.42
CA ASP A 141 1.58 0.91 -36.77
C ASP A 141 1.77 -0.57 -37.17
N ASP A 142 0.75 -1.40 -37.00
CA ASP A 142 0.76 -2.84 -37.21
C ASP A 142 1.77 -3.67 -36.41
N LYS A 143 2.39 -3.07 -35.38
CA LYS A 143 3.31 -3.75 -34.45
C LYS A 143 2.65 -3.99 -33.12
N ASN A 144 2.90 -5.17 -32.54
CA ASN A 144 2.47 -5.47 -31.19
C ASN A 144 3.33 -4.68 -30.18
N VAL A 145 2.67 -3.90 -29.33
CA VAL A 145 3.31 -3.09 -28.29
C VAL A 145 2.74 -3.45 -26.93
N ILE A 146 3.62 -3.75 -26.01
CA ILE A 146 3.31 -4.22 -24.67
C ILE A 146 4.01 -3.32 -23.66
N ILE A 147 3.29 -2.87 -22.63
CA ILE A 147 3.87 -2.13 -21.52
C ILE A 147 3.32 -2.69 -20.21
N GLY A 148 4.19 -2.88 -19.22
CA GLY A 148 3.75 -3.42 -17.95
C GLY A 148 4.87 -3.81 -16.98
N SER A 149 4.51 -4.61 -15.98
CA SER A 149 5.42 -5.16 -14.98
C SER A 149 6.41 -6.17 -15.59
N PHE A 150 7.44 -6.53 -14.82
CA PHE A 150 8.39 -7.59 -15.21
C PHE A 150 7.65 -8.90 -15.51
N HIS A 151 6.79 -9.33 -14.60
CA HIS A 151 6.00 -10.56 -14.75
C HIS A 151 5.20 -10.55 -16.06
N PHE A 152 4.46 -9.48 -16.32
CA PHE A 152 3.65 -9.38 -17.52
C PHE A 152 4.47 -9.45 -18.80
N VAL A 153 5.53 -8.65 -18.91
CA VAL A 153 6.32 -8.55 -20.15
C VAL A 153 7.15 -9.81 -20.39
N PHE A 154 7.81 -10.37 -19.36
CA PHE A 154 8.76 -11.46 -19.54
C PHE A 154 8.19 -12.86 -19.23
N GLU A 155 7.23 -12.97 -18.31
CA GLU A 155 6.69 -14.26 -17.91
C GLU A 155 5.37 -14.58 -18.61
N ASP A 156 4.44 -13.64 -18.75
CA ASP A 156 3.18 -13.86 -19.45
C ASP A 156 3.37 -13.75 -20.96
N GLU A 157 3.86 -12.61 -21.46
CA GLU A 157 3.99 -12.28 -22.87
C GLU A 157 5.28 -12.83 -23.51
N LYS A 158 6.20 -13.42 -22.71
CA LYS A 158 7.43 -14.07 -23.19
C LYS A 158 8.33 -13.17 -24.04
N CYS A 159 8.35 -11.86 -23.76
CA CYS A 159 9.25 -10.95 -24.45
C CYS A 159 10.71 -11.24 -24.10
N THR A 160 11.62 -10.87 -24.98
CA THR A 160 13.06 -11.13 -24.81
C THR A 160 13.84 -9.83 -24.72
N ILE A 161 14.99 -9.89 -24.05
CA ILE A 161 15.97 -8.80 -24.05
C ILE A 161 16.78 -8.88 -25.34
N PRO A 162 16.98 -7.77 -26.07
CA PRO A 162 17.78 -7.75 -27.29
C PRO A 162 19.20 -8.30 -27.07
N GLU A 163 19.74 -8.97 -28.07
CA GLU A 163 21.08 -9.57 -28.01
C GLU A 163 22.14 -8.51 -27.64
N GLY A 164 23.02 -8.84 -26.69
CA GLY A 164 24.08 -7.95 -26.21
C GLY A 164 23.63 -6.86 -25.23
N LYS A 165 22.36 -6.83 -24.82
CA LYS A 165 21.82 -5.83 -23.88
C LYS A 165 21.59 -6.35 -22.45
N GLN A 166 21.98 -7.59 -22.16
CA GLN A 166 21.79 -8.18 -20.83
C GLN A 166 22.54 -7.40 -19.74
N GLU A 167 23.79 -6.99 -19.99
CA GLU A 167 24.55 -6.20 -19.01
C GLU A 167 23.90 -4.85 -18.70
N LEU A 168 23.33 -4.20 -19.72
CA LEU A 168 22.58 -2.96 -19.52
C LEU A 168 21.34 -3.20 -18.67
N PHE A 169 20.61 -4.30 -18.91
CA PHE A 169 19.45 -4.67 -18.14
C PHE A 169 19.81 -4.95 -16.66
N ASP A 170 20.89 -5.70 -16.43
CA ASP A 170 21.35 -6.04 -15.09
C ASP A 170 21.89 -4.81 -14.33
N SER A 171 22.29 -3.76 -15.06
CA SER A 171 22.78 -2.50 -14.47
C SER A 171 21.70 -1.48 -14.13
N LEU A 172 20.43 -1.78 -14.42
CA LEU A 172 19.33 -0.88 -14.06
C LEU A 172 19.31 -0.64 -12.54
N PRO A 173 19.08 0.61 -12.09
CA PRO A 173 19.04 0.94 -10.66
C PRO A 173 17.97 0.14 -9.90
N GLU A 174 18.39 -0.50 -8.81
CA GLU A 174 17.49 -1.37 -8.01
C GLU A 174 16.46 -0.58 -7.19
N GLU A 175 16.76 0.67 -6.89
CA GLU A 175 15.90 1.53 -6.08
C GLU A 175 14.64 2.03 -6.79
N TYR A 176 14.58 1.95 -8.12
CA TYR A 176 13.45 2.44 -8.91
C TYR A 176 12.49 1.31 -9.28
N SER A 177 11.22 1.64 -9.36
CA SER A 177 10.23 0.79 -10.02
C SER A 177 10.43 0.85 -11.52
N HIS A 178 10.35 -0.29 -12.19
CA HIS A 178 10.57 -0.39 -13.64
C HIS A 178 9.27 -0.69 -14.36
N LEU A 179 8.98 0.10 -15.38
CA LEU A 179 7.91 -0.16 -16.34
C LEU A 179 8.57 -0.56 -17.67
N TYR A 180 8.29 -1.77 -18.12
CA TYR A 180 8.92 -2.37 -19.29
C TYR A 180 8.06 -2.15 -20.52
N LEU A 181 8.67 -1.60 -21.58
CA LEU A 181 8.04 -1.40 -22.89
C LEU A 181 8.67 -2.36 -23.90
N ALA A 182 7.87 -3.24 -24.46
CA ALA A 182 8.29 -4.19 -25.50
C ALA A 182 7.55 -3.93 -26.81
N ILE A 183 8.24 -4.14 -27.93
CA ILE A 183 7.71 -4.01 -29.28
C ILE A 183 8.10 -5.25 -30.06
N GLU A 184 7.11 -5.91 -30.72
CA GLU A 184 7.34 -7.16 -31.46
C GLU A 184 8.06 -8.23 -30.62
N ASN A 185 7.62 -8.40 -29.37
CA ASN A 185 8.15 -9.35 -28.38
C ASN A 185 9.63 -9.12 -27.98
N GLN A 186 10.19 -7.94 -28.25
CA GLN A 186 11.50 -7.55 -27.78
C GLN A 186 11.42 -6.30 -26.88
N LEU A 187 12.21 -6.28 -25.81
CA LEU A 187 12.32 -5.11 -24.94
C LEU A 187 12.83 -3.92 -25.73
N ALA A 188 12.03 -2.88 -25.85
CA ALA A 188 12.37 -1.63 -26.53
C ALA A 188 12.95 -0.60 -25.57
N GLY A 189 12.45 -0.56 -24.34
CA GLY A 189 12.95 0.35 -23.31
C GLY A 189 12.40 0.05 -21.94
N VAL A 190 13.05 0.65 -20.93
CA VAL A 190 12.64 0.61 -19.53
C VAL A 190 12.47 2.02 -19.01
N ILE A 191 11.30 2.33 -18.48
CA ILE A 191 11.00 3.59 -17.83
C ILE A 191 11.25 3.39 -16.33
N CYS A 192 12.24 4.09 -15.79
CA CYS A 192 12.58 4.07 -14.38
C CYS A 192 11.74 5.11 -13.63
N ILE A 193 10.99 4.67 -12.66
CA ILE A 193 10.06 5.50 -11.89
C ILE A 193 10.49 5.47 -10.43
N GLU A 194 10.74 6.65 -9.88
CA GLU A 194 10.98 6.82 -8.45
C GLU A 194 9.65 7.17 -7.75
N ASP A 195 9.29 6.39 -6.75
CA ASP A 195 8.27 6.74 -5.78
C ASP A 195 8.98 6.95 -4.43
N PRO A 196 9.26 8.19 -4.04
CA PRO A 196 10.16 8.49 -2.94
C PRO A 196 9.61 7.95 -1.62
N LEU A 197 10.44 7.20 -0.90
CA LEU A 197 10.15 6.78 0.46
C LEU A 197 9.93 8.00 1.35
N ARG A 198 8.99 7.89 2.28
CA ARG A 198 8.83 8.87 3.35
C ARG A 198 10.10 8.91 4.20
N GLU A 199 10.52 10.09 4.61
CA GLU A 199 11.76 10.27 5.38
C GLU A 199 11.71 9.54 6.72
N GLU A 200 10.52 9.50 7.33
CA GLU A 200 10.23 8.85 8.59
C GLU A 200 10.05 7.32 8.49
N ALA A 201 9.87 6.73 7.30
CA ALA A 201 9.51 5.31 7.15
C ALA A 201 10.43 4.35 7.90
N LYS A 202 11.75 4.55 7.79
CA LYS A 202 12.74 3.72 8.51
C LYS A 202 12.63 3.88 10.03
N THR A 203 12.44 5.10 10.50
CA THR A 203 12.33 5.39 11.93
C THR A 203 11.06 4.77 12.51
N VAL A 204 9.94 4.91 11.81
CA VAL A 204 8.65 4.33 12.19
C VAL A 204 8.74 2.81 12.32
N VAL A 205 9.29 2.13 11.33
CA VAL A 205 9.48 0.66 11.40
C VAL A 205 10.36 0.27 12.59
N ALA A 206 11.45 1.01 12.84
CA ALA A 206 12.34 0.73 13.95
C ALA A 206 11.67 0.95 15.33
N GLU A 207 10.79 1.95 15.43
CA GLU A 207 10.03 2.23 16.65
C GLU A 207 8.93 1.21 16.88
N LEU A 208 8.18 0.82 15.84
CA LEU A 208 7.20 -0.25 15.93
C LEU A 208 7.81 -1.59 16.38
N LYS A 209 9.02 -1.90 15.96
CA LYS A 209 9.76 -3.06 16.50
C LYS A 209 10.03 -2.95 18.00
N LYS A 210 10.31 -1.75 18.51
CA LYS A 210 10.55 -1.51 19.94
C LYS A 210 9.27 -1.61 20.77
N THR A 211 8.11 -1.32 20.18
CA THR A 211 6.81 -1.45 20.88
C THR A 211 6.37 -2.90 21.08
N GLY A 212 7.06 -3.86 20.44
CA GLY A 212 6.86 -5.28 20.69
C GLY A 212 6.17 -6.05 19.58
N PHE A 213 5.96 -5.43 18.38
CA PHE A 213 5.50 -6.19 17.23
C PHE A 213 6.51 -7.27 16.83
N GLY A 214 6.03 -8.49 16.75
CA GLY A 214 6.87 -9.66 16.46
C GLY A 214 7.23 -9.80 14.99
N LYS A 215 6.45 -9.19 14.08
CA LYS A 215 6.64 -9.32 12.63
C LYS A 215 6.15 -8.07 11.89
N ILE A 216 7.02 -7.48 11.08
CA ILE A 216 6.68 -6.37 10.19
C ILE A 216 6.99 -6.77 8.75
N VAL A 217 5.97 -6.73 7.91
CA VAL A 217 5.98 -7.19 6.53
C VAL A 217 5.73 -6.02 5.58
N MET A 218 6.42 -5.99 4.45
CA MET A 218 6.13 -5.10 3.33
C MET A 218 5.59 -5.88 2.14
N MET A 219 4.54 -5.40 1.52
CA MET A 219 4.00 -5.94 0.27
C MET A 219 4.04 -4.89 -0.84
N THR A 220 4.38 -5.32 -2.05
CA THR A 220 4.45 -4.44 -3.21
C THR A 220 4.22 -5.21 -4.51
N GLY A 221 3.68 -4.52 -5.51
CA GLY A 221 3.62 -5.02 -6.88
C GLY A 221 4.94 -4.88 -7.67
N ASP A 222 5.99 -4.28 -7.07
CA ASP A 222 7.29 -4.16 -7.72
C ASP A 222 7.99 -5.51 -7.87
N SER A 223 9.01 -5.54 -8.75
CA SER A 223 9.91 -6.70 -8.91
C SER A 223 10.63 -7.02 -7.59
N ASP A 224 11.06 -8.28 -7.46
CA ASP A 224 11.79 -8.75 -6.27
C ASP A 224 13.06 -7.92 -6.00
N ARG A 225 13.77 -7.52 -7.06
CA ARG A 225 14.96 -6.69 -6.97
C ARG A 225 14.68 -5.36 -6.28
N THR A 226 13.65 -4.65 -6.73
CA THR A 226 13.23 -3.36 -6.15
C THR A 226 12.68 -3.53 -4.74
N ALA A 227 11.83 -4.53 -4.54
CA ALA A 227 11.25 -4.82 -3.24
C ALA A 227 12.31 -5.14 -2.18
N SER A 228 13.32 -5.96 -2.54
CA SER A 228 14.45 -6.31 -1.67
C SER A 228 15.26 -5.07 -1.26
N ALA A 229 15.57 -4.19 -2.22
CA ALA A 229 16.33 -2.97 -1.95
C ALA A 229 15.58 -2.04 -0.98
N ILE A 230 14.28 -1.85 -1.19
CA ILE A 230 13.43 -1.02 -0.34
C ILE A 230 13.24 -1.64 1.04
N ALA A 231 12.98 -2.94 1.13
CA ALA A 231 12.82 -3.66 2.37
C ALA A 231 14.04 -3.54 3.29
N LYS A 232 15.24 -3.69 2.73
CA LYS A 232 16.51 -3.47 3.45
C LYS A 232 16.66 -2.03 3.93
N ARG A 233 16.29 -1.06 3.10
CA ARG A 233 16.38 0.37 3.42
C ARG A 233 15.44 0.78 4.55
N VAL A 234 14.20 0.27 4.53
CA VAL A 234 13.17 0.55 5.54
C VAL A 234 13.40 -0.29 6.80
N GLY A 235 13.93 -1.51 6.66
CA GLY A 235 14.26 -2.39 7.77
C GLY A 235 13.11 -3.29 8.23
N VAL A 236 12.20 -3.67 7.35
CA VAL A 236 11.14 -4.67 7.63
C VAL A 236 11.72 -6.07 7.83
N ASP A 237 10.96 -6.99 8.42
CA ASP A 237 11.42 -8.37 8.69
C ASP A 237 11.27 -9.27 7.48
N GLU A 238 10.18 -9.10 6.75
CA GLU A 238 9.86 -9.85 5.52
C GLU A 238 9.32 -8.89 4.47
N TYR A 239 9.47 -9.27 3.21
CA TYR A 239 8.81 -8.57 2.09
C TYR A 239 8.27 -9.57 1.08
N TYR A 240 7.25 -9.15 0.35
CA TYR A 240 6.66 -9.87 -0.77
C TYR A 240 6.57 -8.94 -1.96
N SER A 241 7.15 -9.38 -3.07
CA SER A 241 7.20 -8.70 -4.36
C SER A 241 6.13 -9.24 -5.31
N GLU A 242 5.82 -8.50 -6.35
CA GLU A 242 4.89 -8.91 -7.43
C GLU A 242 3.51 -9.35 -6.93
N VAL A 243 3.07 -8.75 -5.81
CA VAL A 243 1.83 -9.11 -5.10
C VAL A 243 0.65 -8.39 -5.73
N LEU A 244 -0.35 -9.14 -6.15
CA LEU A 244 -1.64 -8.60 -6.60
C LEU A 244 -2.51 -8.17 -5.41
N PRO A 245 -3.50 -7.28 -5.62
CA PRO A 245 -4.39 -6.84 -4.54
C PRO A 245 -5.11 -8.00 -3.80
N GLU A 246 -5.53 -9.02 -4.54
CA GLU A 246 -6.16 -10.23 -4.00
C GLU A 246 -5.21 -11.08 -3.15
N ASP A 247 -3.94 -11.17 -3.54
CA ASP A 247 -2.93 -11.93 -2.80
C ASP A 247 -2.61 -11.28 -1.45
N LYS A 248 -2.70 -9.96 -1.35
CA LYS A 248 -2.55 -9.24 -0.08
C LYS A 248 -3.61 -9.69 0.93
N ALA A 249 -4.87 -9.79 0.50
CA ALA A 249 -5.95 -10.26 1.35
C ALA A 249 -5.74 -11.73 1.76
N ALA A 250 -5.38 -12.58 0.81
CA ALA A 250 -5.10 -14.00 1.07
C ALA A 250 -3.94 -14.19 2.07
N PHE A 251 -2.89 -13.36 1.97
CA PHE A 251 -1.80 -13.36 2.95
C PHE A 251 -2.28 -13.00 4.34
N VAL A 252 -3.06 -11.93 4.48
CA VAL A 252 -3.62 -11.50 5.77
C VAL A 252 -4.47 -12.62 6.40
N GLU A 253 -5.34 -13.24 5.61
CA GLU A 253 -6.16 -14.37 6.07
C GLU A 253 -5.31 -15.56 6.51
N LYS A 254 -4.23 -15.87 5.81
CA LYS A 254 -3.29 -16.93 6.16
C LYS A 254 -2.59 -16.65 7.49
N GLU A 255 -2.12 -15.45 7.73
CA GLU A 255 -1.49 -15.06 9.00
C GLU A 255 -2.51 -15.16 10.15
N LYS A 256 -3.74 -14.72 9.95
CA LYS A 256 -4.82 -14.86 10.93
C LYS A 256 -5.17 -16.32 11.22
N ALA A 257 -5.21 -17.16 10.20
CA ALA A 257 -5.44 -18.61 10.36
C ALA A 257 -4.30 -19.30 11.14
N ALA A 258 -3.08 -18.73 11.10
CA ALA A 258 -1.95 -19.17 11.91
C ALA A 258 -2.01 -18.66 13.36
N GLY A 259 -3.07 -17.95 13.76
CA GLY A 259 -3.31 -17.44 15.11
C GLY A 259 -2.69 -16.07 15.39
N ARG A 260 -2.22 -15.36 14.36
CA ARG A 260 -1.67 -14.01 14.50
C ARG A 260 -2.77 -12.96 14.51
N LYS A 261 -2.49 -11.83 15.14
CA LYS A 261 -3.32 -10.63 15.09
C LYS A 261 -2.69 -9.61 14.19
N VAL A 262 -3.35 -9.32 13.08
CA VAL A 262 -2.79 -8.60 11.94
C VAL A 262 -3.37 -7.19 11.82
N ILE A 263 -2.47 -6.19 11.75
CA ILE A 263 -2.77 -4.85 11.28
C ILE A 263 -2.35 -4.75 9.81
N MET A 264 -3.25 -4.36 8.93
CA MET A 264 -2.92 -3.99 7.55
C MET A 264 -2.92 -2.48 7.41
N ILE A 265 -1.86 -1.92 6.84
CA ILE A 265 -1.70 -0.48 6.61
C ILE A 265 -1.51 -0.23 5.12
N GLY A 266 -2.40 0.57 4.54
CA GLY A 266 -2.44 0.86 3.11
C GLY A 266 -3.00 2.24 2.78
N ASP A 267 -3.10 2.56 1.49
CA ASP A 267 -3.68 3.82 0.99
C ASP A 267 -5.22 3.79 0.93
N GLY A 268 -5.82 2.62 1.06
CA GLY A 268 -7.26 2.41 1.05
C GLY A 268 -7.91 2.33 -0.34
N ILE A 269 -7.17 2.54 -1.42
CA ILE A 269 -7.71 2.48 -2.78
C ILE A 269 -7.53 1.06 -3.36
N ASN A 270 -6.30 0.58 -3.41
CA ASN A 270 -5.96 -0.72 -3.97
C ASN A 270 -6.00 -1.85 -2.93
N ASP A 271 -5.87 -1.50 -1.65
CA ASP A 271 -5.73 -2.45 -0.55
C ASP A 271 -7.03 -2.75 0.18
N SER A 272 -8.17 -2.28 -0.34
CA SER A 272 -9.49 -2.44 0.29
C SER A 272 -9.80 -3.86 0.76
N PRO A 273 -9.55 -4.92 -0.04
CA PRO A 273 -9.78 -6.29 0.40
C PRO A 273 -8.88 -6.69 1.57
N ALA A 274 -7.60 -6.31 1.53
CA ALA A 274 -6.64 -6.64 2.59
C ALA A 274 -6.91 -5.88 3.90
N LEU A 275 -7.28 -4.58 3.80
CA LEU A 275 -7.71 -3.78 4.95
C LEU A 275 -8.92 -4.38 5.64
N SER A 276 -9.91 -4.85 4.85
CA SER A 276 -11.11 -5.48 5.38
C SER A 276 -10.86 -6.88 5.97
N ALA A 277 -9.87 -7.62 5.46
CA ALA A 277 -9.51 -8.95 5.94
C ALA A 277 -8.74 -8.93 7.26
N ALA A 278 -8.03 -7.85 7.56
CA ALA A 278 -7.21 -7.70 8.78
C ALA A 278 -8.04 -7.64 10.07
N ASP A 279 -7.40 -7.82 11.22
CA ASP A 279 -8.03 -7.55 12.52
C ASP A 279 -8.24 -6.04 12.72
N VAL A 280 -7.30 -5.24 12.18
CA VAL A 280 -7.44 -3.78 12.06
C VAL A 280 -6.90 -3.34 10.71
N GLY A 281 -7.74 -2.68 9.92
CA GLY A 281 -7.34 -1.98 8.72
C GLY A 281 -7.06 -0.50 9.01
N ILE A 282 -5.84 -0.04 8.73
CA ILE A 282 -5.43 1.36 8.88
C ILE A 282 -5.19 1.96 7.51
N ALA A 283 -5.94 3.00 7.16
CA ALA A 283 -5.69 3.75 5.93
C ALA A 283 -4.92 5.03 6.20
N ILE A 284 -3.86 5.25 5.42
CA ILE A 284 -3.14 6.52 5.37
C ILE A 284 -3.67 7.30 4.18
N SER A 285 -4.39 8.38 4.43
CA SER A 285 -5.08 9.09 3.35
C SER A 285 -5.29 10.57 3.67
N ASN A 286 -4.91 11.41 2.72
CA ASN A 286 -5.21 12.85 2.70
C ASN A 286 -6.67 13.16 2.31
N GLY A 287 -7.64 12.30 2.68
CA GLY A 287 -9.06 12.60 2.51
C GLY A 287 -9.78 11.82 1.42
N ALA A 288 -9.21 10.74 0.88
CA ALA A 288 -9.96 9.85 0.00
C ALA A 288 -11.15 9.26 0.76
N GLU A 289 -12.36 9.56 0.29
CA GLU A 289 -13.63 9.18 0.91
C GLU A 289 -13.74 7.65 1.03
N ILE A 290 -13.26 6.93 0.02
CA ILE A 290 -13.22 5.47 -0.04
C ILE A 290 -12.36 4.87 1.09
N ALA A 291 -11.19 5.44 1.35
CA ALA A 291 -10.33 4.97 2.43
C ALA A 291 -10.99 5.09 3.81
N ARG A 292 -11.75 6.18 4.01
CA ARG A 292 -12.53 6.41 5.24
C ARG A 292 -13.69 5.42 5.41
N GLU A 293 -14.28 4.96 4.32
CA GLU A 293 -15.38 3.98 4.41
C GLU A 293 -14.90 2.59 4.77
N ILE A 294 -13.73 2.17 4.27
CA ILE A 294 -13.25 0.80 4.35
C ILE A 294 -12.42 0.56 5.60
N ALA A 295 -11.47 1.45 5.91
CA ALA A 295 -10.56 1.29 7.03
C ALA A 295 -11.26 1.46 8.39
N ASP A 296 -10.77 0.74 9.39
CA ASP A 296 -11.21 0.82 10.79
C ASP A 296 -10.63 2.05 11.50
N ILE A 297 -9.42 2.39 11.11
CA ILE A 297 -8.68 3.56 11.57
C ILE A 297 -8.16 4.32 10.35
N THR A 298 -8.27 5.64 10.35
CA THR A 298 -7.72 6.50 9.30
C THR A 298 -6.72 7.46 9.91
N VAL A 299 -5.54 7.54 9.32
CA VAL A 299 -4.46 8.44 9.73
C VAL A 299 -4.27 9.50 8.66
N GLY A 300 -4.16 10.77 9.06
CA GLY A 300 -3.83 11.87 8.17
C GLY A 300 -2.47 11.63 7.50
N ALA A 301 -2.39 11.83 6.17
CA ALA A 301 -1.26 11.35 5.37
C ALA A 301 0.05 12.16 5.49
N ASP A 302 0.07 13.20 6.31
CA ASP A 302 1.24 14.10 6.34
C ASP A 302 2.41 13.55 7.16
N ASP A 303 2.16 12.63 8.11
CA ASP A 303 3.18 12.06 8.98
C ASP A 303 2.89 10.60 9.31
N LEU A 304 3.69 9.70 8.75
CA LEU A 304 3.63 8.26 9.06
C LEU A 304 3.97 7.98 10.55
N GLY A 305 4.70 8.87 11.20
CA GLY A 305 5.07 8.76 12.61
C GLY A 305 3.87 8.69 13.58
N GLN A 306 2.71 9.12 13.12
CA GLN A 306 1.46 9.04 13.91
C GLN A 306 0.96 7.60 14.13
N ILE A 307 1.55 6.61 13.46
CA ILE A 307 1.21 5.19 13.63
C ILE A 307 1.89 4.58 14.88
N VAL A 308 2.99 5.16 15.32
CA VAL A 308 3.73 4.75 16.52
C VAL A 308 3.05 5.27 17.78
#